data_b60eccd1087d6372b10613e1280a77de
#
_entry.id   b60eccd1087d6372b10613e1280a77de
#
_cell.length_a   1.000
_cell.length_b   1.000
_cell.length_c   1.000
_cell.angle_alpha   90.00
_cell.angle_beta   90.00
_cell.angle_gamma   90.00
#
_symmetry.space_group_name_H-M   'P 1'
#
loop_
_entity.id
_entity.type
_entity.pdbx_description
1 polymer ?
#
loop_
_entity_poly.entity_id
_entity_poly.type
_entity_poly.pdbx_seq_one_letter_code
_entity_poly.pdbx_strand_id
1 'polypeptide(L)'
;MPQGTLDVQLMKAKGLKNTEFFGKMDPYVILKCKNQEKRSKVAASQGSNPEWNEKFVFRVTEGVTELKMTIMDKDTATRDDFVGELSIPLKTLFQEGKLPPMKYNVLRNKKYYGEIKVGLSFTPSVPSKIPEEFFGGWKESS
;
A
#
# COMPACT_ATOMS: atom_id res chain seq x y z
N MET A 1 9.77 17.89 4.43
CA MET A 1 9.20 16.55 4.23
C MET A 1 7.93 16.42 5.03
N PRO A 2 6.85 15.92 4.42
CA PRO A 2 5.62 15.71 5.16
C PRO A 2 5.77 14.58 6.16
N GLN A 3 5.07 14.74 7.26
CA GLN A 3 4.98 13.71 8.28
C GLN A 3 3.50 13.51 8.60
N GLY A 4 3.12 12.29 8.88
CA GLY A 4 1.73 12.01 9.20
C GLY A 4 1.43 10.52 9.05
N THR A 5 0.22 10.24 8.60
CA THR A 5 -0.30 8.89 8.48
C THR A 5 -0.73 8.61 7.05
N LEU A 6 -0.25 7.51 6.51
CA LEU A 6 -0.65 7.01 5.20
C LEU A 6 -1.65 5.87 5.40
N ASP A 7 -2.84 6.02 4.85
CA ASP A 7 -3.85 4.96 4.84
C ASP A 7 -3.88 4.36 3.44
N VAL A 8 -3.74 3.04 3.37
CA VAL A 8 -3.77 2.29 2.11
C VAL A 8 -4.99 1.40 2.10
N GLN A 9 -5.81 1.53 1.07
CA GLN A 9 -6.93 0.63 0.85
C GLN A 9 -6.55 -0.31 -0.28
N LEU A 10 -6.18 -1.53 0.07
CA LEU A 10 -5.85 -2.58 -0.89
C LEU A 10 -7.13 -3.28 -1.30
N MET A 11 -7.53 -3.15 -2.54
CA MET A 11 -8.81 -3.66 -2.98
C MET A 11 -8.68 -5.00 -3.68
N LYS A 12 -8.17 -5.01 -4.90
CA LYS A 12 -8.12 -6.23 -5.71
C LYS A 12 -7.08 -6.10 -6.80
N ALA A 13 -6.78 -7.21 -7.43
CA ALA A 13 -5.93 -7.23 -8.62
C ALA A 13 -6.63 -8.03 -9.71
N LYS A 14 -6.15 -7.88 -10.93
CA LYS A 14 -6.74 -8.51 -12.09
C LYS A 14 -5.66 -8.81 -13.11
N GLY A 15 -5.75 -9.98 -13.72
CA GLY A 15 -4.84 -10.34 -14.80
C GLY A 15 -3.42 -10.61 -14.37
N LEU A 16 -3.20 -11.04 -13.13
CA LEU A 16 -1.87 -11.38 -12.66
C LEU A 16 -1.31 -12.58 -13.42
N LYS A 17 0.02 -12.62 -13.55
CA LYS A 17 0.67 -13.76 -14.18
C LYS A 17 0.51 -15.00 -13.31
N ASN A 18 -0.04 -16.06 -13.87
CA ASN A 18 -0.20 -17.31 -13.13
C ASN A 18 1.15 -18.00 -13.00
N THR A 19 1.57 -18.24 -11.75
CA THR A 19 2.83 -18.92 -11.44
C THR A 19 2.63 -20.38 -11.07
N GLU A 20 1.38 -20.82 -10.93
CA GLU A 20 1.08 -22.20 -10.57
C GLU A 20 1.09 -23.11 -11.78
N PHE A 21 1.68 -24.28 -11.62
CA PHE A 21 1.64 -25.30 -12.65
C PHE A 21 0.30 -26.01 -12.65
N PHE A 22 -0.22 -26.28 -11.45
CA PHE A 22 -1.54 -26.88 -11.27
C PHE A 22 -2.35 -26.02 -10.31
N GLY A 23 -3.63 -25.84 -10.61
CA GLY A 23 -4.53 -25.13 -9.73
C GLY A 23 -4.41 -23.63 -9.83
N LYS A 24 -4.86 -22.95 -8.79
CA LYS A 24 -4.90 -21.50 -8.73
C LYS A 24 -3.93 -20.96 -7.70
N MET A 25 -3.44 -19.76 -7.96
CA MET A 25 -2.59 -19.06 -7.01
C MET A 25 -3.35 -18.68 -5.75
N ASP A 26 -2.59 -18.50 -4.68
CA ASP A 26 -3.07 -18.00 -3.39
C ASP A 26 -2.35 -16.68 -3.12
N PRO A 27 -2.77 -15.58 -3.79
CA PRO A 27 -1.97 -14.35 -3.76
C PRO A 27 -2.13 -13.56 -2.46
N TYR A 28 -1.02 -12.95 -2.03
CA TYR A 28 -1.03 -11.95 -0.97
C TYR A 28 -0.05 -10.85 -1.34
N VAL A 29 -0.15 -9.73 -0.63
CA VAL A 29 0.64 -8.54 -0.94
C VAL A 29 1.50 -8.17 0.26
N ILE A 30 2.77 -7.90 0.00
CA ILE A 30 3.68 -7.31 0.97
C ILE A 30 3.75 -5.84 0.66
N LEU A 31 3.38 -4.99 1.61
CA LEU A 31 3.41 -3.54 1.45
C LEU A 31 4.55 -2.99 2.29
N LYS A 32 5.38 -2.18 1.66
CA LYS A 32 6.55 -1.63 2.34
C LYS A 32 6.62 -0.13 2.16
N CYS A 33 6.75 0.57 3.28
CA CYS A 33 6.88 2.00 3.32
C CYS A 33 8.12 2.31 4.15
N LYS A 34 9.24 2.54 3.47
CA LYS A 34 10.56 2.70 4.09
C LYS A 34 10.89 1.48 4.95
N ASN A 35 10.91 1.59 6.27
CA ASN A 35 11.25 0.49 7.18
C ASN A 35 10.03 -0.28 7.68
N GLN A 36 8.84 0.15 7.32
CA GLN A 36 7.61 -0.49 7.77
C GLN A 36 7.14 -1.48 6.73
N GLU A 37 6.86 -2.69 7.16
CA GLU A 37 6.40 -3.74 6.27
C GLU A 37 5.13 -4.36 6.84
N LYS A 38 4.13 -4.53 5.99
CA LYS A 38 2.87 -5.17 6.36
C LYS A 38 2.48 -6.15 5.27
N ARG A 39 1.66 -7.12 5.62
CA ARG A 39 1.22 -8.15 4.68
C ARG A 39 -0.28 -8.27 4.70
N SER A 40 -0.85 -8.50 3.53
CA SER A 40 -2.27 -8.77 3.41
C SER A 40 -2.58 -10.21 3.80
N LYS A 41 -3.86 -10.49 3.94
CA LYS A 41 -4.31 -11.87 3.99
C LYS A 41 -4.02 -12.54 2.67
N VAL A 42 -4.00 -13.88 2.69
CA VAL A 42 -3.87 -14.68 1.49
C VAL A 42 -5.24 -14.80 0.84
N ALA A 43 -5.35 -14.47 -0.44
CA ALA A 43 -6.58 -14.65 -1.20
C ALA A 43 -6.60 -16.09 -1.72
N ALA A 44 -6.97 -17.02 -0.86
CA ALA A 44 -6.84 -18.45 -1.10
C ALA A 44 -7.63 -18.88 -2.34
N SER A 45 -6.95 -19.54 -3.26
CA SER A 45 -7.52 -20.10 -4.50
C SER A 45 -8.18 -19.06 -5.40
N GLN A 46 -7.83 -17.79 -5.28
CA GLN A 46 -8.45 -16.76 -6.11
C GLN A 46 -7.69 -16.50 -7.42
N GLY A 47 -6.52 -17.11 -7.56
CA GLY A 47 -5.82 -17.08 -8.83
C GLY A 47 -5.37 -15.70 -9.27
N SER A 48 -5.55 -15.40 -10.55
CA SER A 48 -5.05 -14.17 -11.16
C SER A 48 -5.91 -12.93 -10.88
N ASN A 49 -7.06 -13.10 -10.24
CA ASN A 49 -7.98 -11.99 -9.98
C ASN A 49 -8.39 -11.96 -8.50
N PRO A 50 -7.43 -11.79 -7.58
CA PRO A 50 -7.74 -11.85 -6.15
C PRO A 50 -8.38 -10.57 -5.64
N GLU A 51 -9.14 -10.71 -4.54
CA GLU A 51 -9.72 -9.57 -3.82
C GLU A 51 -9.30 -9.67 -2.37
N TRP A 52 -8.78 -8.58 -1.83
CA TRP A 52 -8.36 -8.51 -0.43
C TRP A 52 -9.24 -7.60 0.41
N ASN A 53 -9.55 -6.42 -0.11
CA ASN A 53 -10.39 -5.43 0.57
C ASN A 53 -9.91 -5.16 2.00
N GLU A 54 -8.63 -4.86 2.13
CA GLU A 54 -7.98 -4.63 3.41
C GLU A 54 -7.43 -3.22 3.50
N LYS A 55 -7.34 -2.70 4.71
CA LYS A 55 -6.77 -1.39 4.98
C LYS A 55 -5.50 -1.54 5.79
N PHE A 56 -4.52 -0.69 5.47
CA PHE A 56 -3.24 -0.65 6.16
C PHE A 56 -2.91 0.79 6.52
N VAL A 57 -2.24 0.97 7.64
CA VAL A 57 -1.84 2.28 8.12
C VAL A 57 -0.33 2.30 8.30
N PHE A 58 0.32 3.29 7.72
CA PHE A 58 1.76 3.47 7.85
C PHE A 58 2.04 4.85 8.43
N ARG A 59 3.10 4.94 9.21
CA ARG A 59 3.59 6.23 9.67
C ARG A 59 4.49 6.82 8.58
N VAL A 60 4.21 8.05 8.20
CA VAL A 60 5.05 8.77 7.24
C VAL A 60 6.02 9.63 8.03
N THR A 61 7.30 9.36 7.84
CA THR A 61 8.39 10.11 8.45
C THR A 61 9.26 10.67 7.35
N GLU A 62 10.27 11.42 7.75
CA GLU A 62 11.21 11.96 6.79
C GLU A 62 11.88 10.85 5.98
N GLY A 63 11.99 11.05 4.67
CA GLY A 63 12.59 10.07 3.78
C GLY A 63 11.60 9.09 3.15
N VAL A 64 10.34 9.14 3.52
CA VAL A 64 9.33 8.30 2.89
C VAL A 64 8.95 8.93 1.55
N THR A 65 9.20 8.21 0.45
CA THR A 65 8.96 8.73 -0.89
C THR A 65 8.05 7.85 -1.74
N GLU A 66 7.87 6.59 -1.34
CA GLU A 66 7.10 5.64 -2.14
C GLU A 66 6.49 4.55 -1.28
N LEU A 67 5.45 3.94 -1.81
CA LEU A 67 4.87 2.72 -1.28
C LEU A 67 5.23 1.60 -2.24
N LYS A 68 5.97 0.62 -1.76
CA LYS A 68 6.33 -0.53 -2.58
C LYS A 68 5.41 -1.69 -2.26
N MET A 69 4.92 -2.36 -3.29
CA MET A 69 4.02 -3.49 -3.13
C MET A 69 4.58 -4.67 -3.92
N THR A 70 4.65 -5.83 -3.26
CA THR A 70 5.11 -7.06 -3.89
C THR A 70 4.00 -8.10 -3.74
N ILE A 71 3.61 -8.69 -4.86
CA ILE A 71 2.57 -9.72 -4.86
C ILE A 71 3.25 -11.07 -4.91
N MET A 72 2.85 -11.95 -3.99
CA MET A 72 3.42 -13.28 -3.84
C MET A 72 2.31 -14.32 -3.91
N ASP A 73 2.66 -15.51 -4.35
CA ASP A 73 1.78 -16.66 -4.35
C ASP A 73 2.22 -17.56 -3.18
N LYS A 74 1.33 -17.76 -2.22
CA LYS A 74 1.62 -18.57 -1.04
C LYS A 74 1.75 -20.03 -1.42
N ASP A 75 2.84 -20.65 -0.98
CA ASP A 75 3.09 -22.05 -1.22
C ASP A 75 3.33 -22.73 0.13
N THR A 76 2.66 -23.87 0.36
CA THR A 76 2.78 -24.56 1.64
C THR A 76 3.93 -25.57 1.65
N ALA A 77 4.39 -26.00 0.48
CA ALA A 77 5.42 -27.04 0.38
C ALA A 77 6.81 -26.47 0.11
N THR A 78 6.89 -25.33 -0.56
CA THR A 78 8.14 -24.70 -0.93
C THR A 78 8.10 -23.21 -0.62
N ARG A 79 9.05 -22.45 -1.15
CA ARG A 79 9.04 -21.00 -1.01
C ARG A 79 7.86 -20.41 -1.76
N ASP A 80 7.35 -19.30 -1.25
CA ASP A 80 6.33 -18.55 -1.97
C ASP A 80 6.93 -18.02 -3.27
N ASP A 81 6.11 -18.00 -4.32
CA ASP A 81 6.55 -17.55 -5.63
C ASP A 81 6.30 -16.06 -5.81
N PHE A 82 7.23 -15.39 -6.47
CA PHE A 82 7.08 -14.00 -6.83
C PHE A 82 6.10 -13.87 -8.01
N VAL A 83 5.09 -13.02 -7.87
CA VAL A 83 4.09 -12.82 -8.92
C VAL A 83 4.35 -11.50 -9.65
N GLY A 84 4.58 -10.43 -8.90
CA GLY A 84 4.80 -9.12 -9.51
C GLY A 84 4.98 -8.04 -8.47
N GLU A 85 5.31 -6.84 -8.92
CA GLU A 85 5.56 -5.73 -8.00
C GLU A 85 5.23 -4.40 -8.65
N LEU A 86 5.13 -3.38 -7.81
CA LEU A 86 4.95 -2.01 -8.25
C LEU A 86 5.41 -1.07 -7.15
N SER A 87 5.70 0.17 -7.53
CA SER A 87 5.98 1.24 -6.59
C SER A 87 5.07 2.40 -6.92
N ILE A 88 4.47 3.00 -5.90
CA ILE A 88 3.64 4.17 -6.07
C ILE A 88 4.36 5.34 -5.45
N PRO A 89 4.81 6.33 -6.27
CA PRO A 89 5.40 7.54 -5.74
C PRO A 89 4.38 8.31 -4.93
N LEU A 90 4.76 8.84 -3.78
CA LEU A 90 3.82 9.47 -2.86
C LEU A 90 3.79 11.01 -2.96
N LYS A 91 4.59 11.59 -3.84
CA LYS A 91 4.65 13.04 -3.96
C LYS A 91 3.28 13.64 -4.24
N THR A 92 2.56 13.10 -5.21
CA THR A 92 1.24 13.60 -5.56
C THR A 92 0.26 13.44 -4.40
N LEU A 93 0.33 12.30 -3.71
CA LEU A 93 -0.53 12.06 -2.55
C LEU A 93 -0.28 13.11 -1.46
N PHE A 94 0.99 13.44 -1.20
CA PHE A 94 1.32 14.44 -0.18
C PHE A 94 0.78 15.82 -0.55
N GLN A 95 0.68 16.12 -1.84
CA GLN A 95 0.13 17.38 -2.31
C GLN A 95 -1.40 17.40 -2.29
N GLU A 96 -2.01 16.32 -2.73
CA GLU A 96 -3.46 16.22 -2.88
C GLU A 96 -4.18 15.77 -1.61
N GLY A 97 -3.49 15.04 -0.74
CA GLY A 97 -4.08 14.48 0.47
C GLY A 97 -4.82 13.17 0.25
N LYS A 98 -5.28 12.91 -0.94
CA LYS A 98 -6.03 11.70 -1.24
C LYS A 98 -5.92 11.36 -2.71
N LEU A 99 -5.69 10.09 -2.99
CA LEU A 99 -5.80 9.52 -4.33
C LEU A 99 -6.89 8.46 -4.28
N PRO A 100 -7.98 8.64 -5.02
CA PRO A 100 -9.08 7.67 -4.99
C PRO A 100 -8.60 6.32 -5.49
N PRO A 101 -9.38 5.25 -5.26
CA PRO A 101 -8.99 3.93 -5.76
C PRO A 101 -8.74 3.99 -7.27
N MET A 102 -7.54 3.58 -7.66
CA MET A 102 -7.10 3.61 -9.04
C MET A 102 -6.38 2.31 -9.34
N LYS A 103 -6.29 2.00 -10.63
CA LYS A 103 -5.58 0.82 -11.10
C LYS A 103 -4.13 1.18 -11.39
N TYR A 104 -3.22 0.37 -10.88
CA TYR A 104 -1.79 0.51 -11.12
C TYR A 104 -1.29 -0.74 -11.81
N ASN A 105 -0.40 -0.57 -12.79
CA ASN A 105 0.16 -1.71 -13.51
C ASN A 105 1.09 -2.53 -12.62
N VAL A 106 1.01 -3.84 -12.75
CA VAL A 106 1.88 -4.76 -12.04
C VAL A 106 3.03 -5.17 -12.96
N LEU A 107 4.25 -5.06 -12.45
CA LEU A 107 5.46 -5.32 -13.21
C LEU A 107 6.04 -6.67 -12.80
N ARG A 108 6.39 -7.49 -13.81
CA ARG A 108 7.07 -8.77 -13.59
C ARG A 108 8.13 -8.93 -14.67
N ASN A 109 9.41 -9.04 -14.25
CA ASN A 109 10.52 -9.23 -15.17
C ASN A 109 10.47 -8.22 -16.33
N LYS A 110 10.29 -6.94 -16.00
CA LYS A 110 10.28 -5.82 -16.96
C LYS A 110 9.09 -5.82 -17.90
N LYS A 111 8.06 -6.60 -17.62
CA LYS A 111 6.81 -6.61 -18.41
C LYS A 111 5.63 -6.38 -17.49
N TYR A 112 4.58 -5.79 -18.03
CA TYR A 112 3.37 -5.55 -17.27
C TYR A 112 2.43 -6.75 -17.38
N TYR A 113 2.02 -7.28 -16.23
CA TYR A 113 1.08 -8.39 -16.14
C TYR A 113 0.01 -8.02 -15.12
N GLY A 114 -1.11 -7.52 -15.62
CA GLY A 114 -2.23 -7.21 -14.77
C GLY A 114 -2.12 -5.88 -14.08
N GLU A 115 -3.09 -5.65 -13.22
CA GLU A 115 -3.21 -4.37 -12.50
C GLU A 115 -3.74 -4.62 -11.10
N ILE A 116 -3.47 -3.68 -10.21
CA ILE A 116 -3.92 -3.75 -8.83
C ILE A 116 -4.63 -2.44 -8.50
N LYS A 117 -5.75 -2.53 -7.81
CA LYS A 117 -6.56 -1.37 -7.45
C LYS A 117 -6.32 -0.98 -6.00
N VAL A 118 -5.87 0.24 -5.80
CA VAL A 118 -5.45 0.75 -4.49
C VAL A 118 -5.92 2.17 -4.32
N GLY A 119 -6.45 2.47 -3.14
CA GLY A 119 -6.77 3.84 -2.74
C GLY A 119 -5.78 4.30 -1.68
N LEU A 120 -5.42 5.57 -1.70
CA LEU A 120 -4.45 6.14 -0.77
C LEU A 120 -4.99 7.42 -0.16
N SER A 121 -4.65 7.63 1.11
CA SER A 121 -5.03 8.84 1.82
C SER A 121 -3.89 9.22 2.76
N PHE A 122 -3.59 10.50 2.82
CA PHE A 122 -2.54 11.02 3.69
C PHE A 122 -3.11 12.06 4.63
N THR A 123 -2.87 11.86 5.93
CA THR A 123 -3.28 12.81 6.97
C THR A 123 -2.02 13.37 7.60
N PRO A 124 -1.70 14.64 7.36
CA PRO A 124 -0.50 15.22 7.97
C PRO A 124 -0.65 15.31 9.47
N SER A 125 0.45 15.09 10.18
CA SER A 125 0.45 15.23 11.63
C SER A 125 0.43 16.71 11.99
N VAL A 126 -0.31 17.01 13.05
CA VAL A 126 -0.32 18.37 13.58
C VAL A 126 0.97 18.59 14.35
N PRO A 127 1.66 19.71 14.14
CA PRO A 127 2.87 19.98 14.91
C PRO A 127 2.58 19.92 16.40
N SER A 128 3.39 19.18 17.14
CA SER A 128 3.16 18.96 18.55
C SER A 128 3.24 20.25 19.37
N LYS A 129 3.96 21.24 18.88
CA LYS A 129 3.99 22.54 19.53
C LYS A 129 2.89 23.40 18.92
N ILE A 130 1.72 23.20 19.36
CA ILE A 130 0.67 24.14 19.12
C ILE A 130 0.93 25.24 20.12
N PRO A 131 1.09 26.37 19.68
CA PRO A 131 1.39 27.46 20.58
C PRO A 131 0.24 27.73 21.50
N GLU A 132 0.45 27.54 22.12
CA GLU A 132 -0.14 27.49 22.80
C GLU A 132 -0.84 28.34 22.92
N GLU A 133 -0.80 28.28 22.71
CA GLU A 133 -1.16 28.43 22.78
C GLU A 133 -1.92 28.37 22.43
N PHE A 134 -2.26 28.36 22.75
CA PHE A 134 -2.67 27.87 22.66
C PHE A 134 -3.34 27.46 22.75
N PHE A 135 -3.72 27.71 23.23
CA PHE A 135 -4.04 27.15 23.70
C PHE A 135 -4.42 27.36 23.95
N GLY A 136 -4.87 28.05 24.08
CA GLY A 136 -4.95 27.87 24.78
C GLY A 136 -5.38 28.12 24.64
N GLY A 137 -5.65 28.89 24.85
CA GLY A 137 -5.67 28.67 25.31
C GLY A 137 -6.04 28.93 24.91
N TRP A 138 -6.40 29.43 25.22
CA TRP A 138 -6.24 29.51 25.29
C TRP A 138 -6.40 29.88 24.88
N LYS A 139 -6.78 30.27 24.83
CA LYS A 139 -6.49 30.53 24.83
C LYS A 139 -6.42 30.83 24.13
N GLU A 140 -6.92 31.25 24.24
CA GLU A 140 -6.54 31.35 23.92
C GLU A 140 -6.32 31.43 23.13
N SER A 141 -7.04 32.03 23.26
CA SER A 141 -6.61 31.89 22.73
C SER A 141 -6.26 31.94 22.14
N SER A 142 -6.78 32.28 22.26
CA SER A 142 -6.28 31.97 21.92
C SER A 142 -5.89 32.09 21.73
#